data_27b69161de0f4a70ca0116d80078f13b
#
_entry.id   27b69161de0f4a70ca0116d80078f13b
#
_cell.length_a   1.000
_cell.length_b   1.000
_cell.length_c   1.000
_cell.angle_alpha   90.00
_cell.angle_beta   90.00
_cell.angle_gamma   90.00
#
_symmetry.space_group_name_H-M   'P 1'
#
loop_
_entity.id
_entity.type
_entity.pdbx_description
1 polymer ?
#
loop_
_entity_poly.entity_id
_entity_poly.type
_entity_poly.pdbx_seq_one_letter_code
_entity_poly.pdbx_strand_id
1 'polypeptide(L)'
;MTSSPLSDVVASQYERWMYPQPILDIQQWLVSNWQWFDPAHAQLLFWPDRAPRTGLDILVAGCGTNQAAVLAYNNPRARFVALDVSKPSLDHHRYLRDRYGLKNLELHHLPVEEVESLKLDFDLIISTGVLHHLADLVIGMAALGRVLRPDGVAAVMLYARYGRLGVEMLQGVFRDLGLRQSD
;
A
#
# COMPACT_ATOMS: atom_id res chain seq x y z
N MET A 1 -0.60 -27.83 -3.61
CA MET A 1 -1.10 -26.82 -4.56
C MET A 1 -1.07 -25.51 -3.81
N THR A 2 -0.12 -24.64 -4.09
CA THR A 2 -0.07 -23.29 -3.50
C THR A 2 -1.18 -22.50 -4.17
N SER A 3 -2.18 -22.03 -3.40
CA SER A 3 -3.20 -21.12 -3.90
C SER A 3 -2.51 -19.84 -4.41
N SER A 4 -2.99 -19.29 -5.52
CA SER A 4 -2.52 -17.99 -5.98
C SER A 4 -2.75 -16.93 -4.89
N PRO A 5 -1.80 -16.02 -4.60
CA PRO A 5 -1.99 -14.93 -3.64
C PRO A 5 -3.25 -14.08 -3.91
N LEU A 6 -3.70 -14.00 -5.17
CA LEU A 6 -4.93 -13.31 -5.56
C LEU A 6 -6.23 -14.03 -5.12
N SER A 7 -6.14 -15.29 -4.74
CA SER A 7 -7.30 -16.11 -4.32
C SER A 7 -7.21 -16.61 -2.88
N ASP A 8 -6.32 -16.03 -2.08
CA ASP A 8 -6.17 -16.41 -0.70
C ASP A 8 -7.24 -15.76 0.21
N VAL A 9 -7.24 -16.15 1.49
CA VAL A 9 -8.20 -15.68 2.50
C VAL A 9 -8.10 -14.16 2.69
N VAL A 10 -6.90 -13.61 2.59
CA VAL A 10 -6.63 -12.17 2.78
C VAL A 10 -7.21 -11.37 1.62
N ALA A 11 -6.97 -11.79 0.37
CA ALA A 11 -7.54 -11.15 -0.81
C ALA A 11 -9.08 -11.17 -0.73
N SER A 12 -9.68 -12.32 -0.40
CA SER A 12 -11.14 -12.47 -0.24
C SER A 12 -11.71 -11.57 0.85
N GLN A 13 -10.98 -11.34 1.94
CA GLN A 13 -11.39 -10.42 3.00
C GLN A 13 -11.43 -8.98 2.50
N TYR A 14 -10.40 -8.51 1.81
CA TYR A 14 -10.34 -7.14 1.28
C TYR A 14 -11.27 -6.91 0.07
N GLU A 15 -11.64 -7.96 -0.66
CA GLU A 15 -12.72 -7.86 -1.66
C GLU A 15 -14.08 -7.61 -1.01
N ARG A 16 -14.33 -8.20 0.17
CA ARG A 16 -15.58 -8.06 0.90
C ARG A 16 -15.64 -6.79 1.76
N TRP A 17 -14.51 -6.39 2.32
CA TRP A 17 -14.38 -5.27 3.26
C TRP A 17 -13.29 -4.33 2.80
N MET A 18 -13.67 -3.28 2.06
CA MET A 18 -12.70 -2.27 1.62
C MET A 18 -12.08 -1.55 2.80
N TYR A 19 -10.74 -1.52 2.84
CA TYR A 19 -9.98 -0.83 3.87
C TYR A 19 -8.77 -0.09 3.26
N PRO A 20 -8.46 1.12 3.72
CA PRO A 20 -9.26 1.98 4.61
C PRO A 20 -10.60 2.39 3.97
N GLN A 21 -11.47 3.06 4.75
CA GLN A 21 -12.74 3.59 4.20
C GLN A 21 -12.47 4.45 2.95
N PRO A 22 -13.16 4.20 1.82
CA PRO A 22 -12.97 4.95 0.60
C PRO A 22 -13.26 6.44 0.80
N ILE A 23 -12.35 7.30 0.32
CA ILE A 23 -12.54 8.75 0.35
C ILE A 23 -13.20 9.20 -0.97
N LEU A 24 -14.14 10.13 -0.90
CA LEU A 24 -14.79 10.67 -2.09
C LEU A 24 -14.12 11.94 -2.61
N ASP A 25 -13.41 12.66 -1.72
CA ASP A 25 -12.77 13.93 -2.05
C ASP A 25 -11.39 14.02 -1.40
N ILE A 26 -10.34 14.04 -2.25
CA ILE A 26 -8.95 14.13 -1.80
C ILE A 26 -8.68 15.47 -1.12
N GLN A 27 -9.19 16.57 -1.67
CA GLN A 27 -8.92 17.90 -1.14
C GLN A 27 -9.55 18.08 0.24
N GLN A 28 -10.81 17.69 0.39
CA GLN A 28 -11.49 17.73 1.68
C GLN A 28 -10.80 16.82 2.72
N TRP A 29 -10.37 15.63 2.30
CA TRP A 29 -9.67 14.69 3.18
C TRP A 29 -8.34 15.26 3.67
N LEU A 30 -7.58 15.92 2.81
CA LEU A 30 -6.28 16.55 3.14
C LEU A 30 -6.37 17.72 4.11
N VAL A 31 -7.55 18.32 4.33
CA VAL A 31 -7.73 19.39 5.34
C VAL A 31 -7.38 18.91 6.74
N SER A 32 -7.67 17.64 7.06
CA SER A 32 -7.49 17.09 8.42
C SER A 32 -6.64 15.82 8.45
N ASN A 33 -6.12 15.40 7.30
CA ASN A 33 -5.37 14.15 7.17
C ASN A 33 -4.13 14.34 6.31
N TRP A 34 -3.22 13.37 6.39
CA TRP A 34 -2.01 13.29 5.59
C TRP A 34 -1.67 11.83 5.30
N GLN A 35 -0.89 11.58 4.26
CA GLN A 35 -0.45 10.22 3.96
C GLN A 35 0.93 9.93 4.55
N TRP A 36 1.06 8.72 5.08
CA TRP A 36 2.33 8.19 5.54
C TRP A 36 3.33 8.13 4.38
N PHE A 37 4.56 8.53 4.67
CA PHE A 37 5.68 8.46 3.73
C PHE A 37 5.49 9.32 2.47
N ASP A 38 4.69 10.40 2.55
CA ASP A 38 4.49 11.32 1.42
C ASP A 38 5.82 12.03 1.07
N PRO A 39 6.37 11.85 -0.15
CA PRO A 39 7.60 12.48 -0.56
C PRO A 39 7.57 14.01 -0.51
N ALA A 40 6.40 14.63 -0.65
CA ALA A 40 6.26 16.08 -0.51
C ALA A 40 6.76 16.60 0.86
N HIS A 41 6.75 15.75 1.87
CA HIS A 41 7.12 16.10 3.25
C HIS A 41 8.28 15.26 3.79
N ALA A 42 8.49 14.05 3.29
CA ALA A 42 9.40 13.07 3.86
C ALA A 42 10.72 12.89 3.09
N GLN A 43 10.98 13.63 2.01
CA GLN A 43 12.18 13.44 1.20
C GLN A 43 13.49 13.58 1.98
N LEU A 44 13.58 14.56 2.88
CA LEU A 44 14.75 14.75 3.72
C LEU A 44 14.95 13.62 4.74
N LEU A 45 13.88 12.94 5.13
CA LEU A 45 13.95 11.74 5.97
C LEU A 45 14.50 10.55 5.16
N PHE A 46 14.09 10.42 3.91
CA PHE A 46 14.53 9.33 3.03
C PHE A 46 15.95 9.53 2.53
N TRP A 47 16.32 10.76 2.19
CA TRP A 47 17.64 11.13 1.65
C TRP A 47 18.16 12.39 2.36
N PRO A 48 18.65 12.26 3.63
CA PRO A 48 19.05 13.42 4.44
C PRO A 48 20.22 14.23 3.83
N ASP A 49 21.09 13.54 3.09
CA ASP A 49 22.30 14.15 2.52
C ASP A 49 22.14 14.58 1.06
N ARG A 50 20.92 14.62 0.55
CA ARG A 50 20.64 14.95 -0.86
C ARG A 50 19.66 16.10 -0.99
N ALA A 51 19.83 16.89 -2.04
CA ALA A 51 18.82 17.87 -2.44
C ALA A 51 17.51 17.16 -2.82
N PRO A 52 16.36 17.76 -2.51
CA PRO A 52 15.07 17.20 -2.90
C PRO A 52 14.99 16.90 -4.41
N ARG A 53 14.54 15.71 -4.75
CA ARG A 53 14.42 15.23 -6.14
C ARG A 53 12.99 15.41 -6.63
N THR A 54 12.85 15.73 -7.91
CA THR A 54 11.58 15.69 -8.63
C THR A 54 11.63 14.55 -9.65
N GLY A 55 10.49 14.04 -10.06
CA GLY A 55 10.42 12.97 -11.05
C GLY A 55 10.83 11.59 -10.50
N LEU A 56 10.56 11.33 -9.22
CA LEU A 56 10.77 10.02 -8.60
C LEU A 56 9.85 8.97 -9.22
N ASP A 57 10.38 7.76 -9.45
CA ASP A 57 9.57 6.57 -9.70
C ASP A 57 9.23 5.91 -8.35
N ILE A 58 7.95 5.85 -8.04
CA ILE A 58 7.46 5.42 -6.72
C ILE A 58 6.51 4.24 -6.87
N LEU A 59 6.80 3.17 -6.13
CA LEU A 59 5.90 2.03 -5.97
C LEU A 59 5.08 2.18 -4.68
N VAL A 60 3.77 1.99 -4.78
CA VAL A 60 2.89 1.81 -3.61
C VAL A 60 2.41 0.36 -3.60
N ALA A 61 3.05 -0.46 -2.77
CA ALA A 61 2.82 -1.90 -2.69
C ALA A 61 1.74 -2.20 -1.63
N GLY A 62 0.55 -2.63 -2.11
CA GLY A 62 -0.66 -2.77 -1.31
C GLY A 62 -1.28 -1.40 -1.03
N CYS A 63 -1.79 -0.75 -2.10
CA CYS A 63 -2.20 0.65 -2.03
C CYS A 63 -3.53 0.90 -1.30
N GLY A 64 -4.28 -0.17 -0.95
CA GLY A 64 -5.61 -0.04 -0.34
C GLY A 64 -6.56 0.78 -1.21
N THR A 65 -7.40 1.60 -0.60
CA THR A 65 -8.43 2.36 -1.33
C THR A 65 -8.00 3.77 -1.75
N ASN A 66 -7.03 4.40 -1.09
CA ASN A 66 -6.78 5.84 -1.29
C ASN A 66 -5.32 6.27 -1.31
N GLN A 67 -4.39 5.52 -0.72
CA GLN A 67 -3.02 5.97 -0.47
C GLN A 67 -2.32 6.43 -1.75
N ALA A 68 -2.31 5.62 -2.80
CA ALA A 68 -1.61 5.96 -4.02
C ALA A 68 -2.21 7.17 -4.75
N ALA A 69 -3.54 7.32 -4.74
CA ALA A 69 -4.18 8.48 -5.37
C ALA A 69 -3.87 9.78 -4.64
N VAL A 70 -3.88 9.76 -3.30
CA VAL A 70 -3.52 10.94 -2.48
C VAL A 70 -2.05 11.32 -2.68
N LEU A 71 -1.14 10.35 -2.67
CA LEU A 71 0.28 10.57 -2.92
C LEU A 71 0.53 11.14 -4.33
N ALA A 72 -0.11 10.57 -5.35
CA ALA A 72 0.00 11.06 -6.73
C ALA A 72 -0.53 12.48 -6.90
N TYR A 73 -1.62 12.83 -6.19
CA TYR A 73 -2.19 14.17 -6.17
C TYR A 73 -1.22 15.20 -5.57
N ASN A 74 -0.58 14.87 -4.44
CA ASN A 74 0.38 15.75 -3.76
C ASN A 74 1.72 15.89 -4.50
N ASN A 75 2.07 14.89 -5.35
CA ASN A 75 3.36 14.82 -6.01
C ASN A 75 3.23 14.72 -7.55
N PRO A 76 2.72 15.77 -8.23
CA PRO A 76 2.37 15.71 -9.66
C PRO A 76 3.58 15.51 -10.61
N ARG A 77 4.81 15.69 -10.11
CA ARG A 77 6.05 15.48 -10.88
C ARG A 77 6.64 14.07 -10.70
N ALA A 78 6.17 13.29 -9.73
CA ALA A 78 6.59 11.92 -9.52
C ALA A 78 5.67 10.95 -10.29
N ARG A 79 6.20 9.81 -10.72
CA ARG A 79 5.43 8.72 -11.30
C ARG A 79 5.08 7.73 -10.20
N PHE A 80 3.82 7.37 -10.10
CA PHE A 80 3.32 6.37 -9.16
C PHE A 80 2.86 5.12 -9.89
N VAL A 81 3.39 3.99 -9.46
CA VAL A 81 2.90 2.65 -9.79
C VAL A 81 2.32 2.06 -8.51
N ALA A 82 1.07 1.67 -8.55
CA ALA A 82 0.39 1.10 -7.38
C ALA A 82 -0.13 -0.30 -7.69
N LEU A 83 0.05 -1.20 -6.75
CA LEU A 83 -0.47 -2.56 -6.85
C LEU A 83 -1.27 -2.95 -5.61
N ASP A 84 -2.29 -3.77 -5.84
CA ASP A 84 -3.12 -4.36 -4.79
C ASP A 84 -3.74 -5.67 -5.29
N VAL A 85 -4.09 -6.56 -4.37
CA VAL A 85 -4.84 -7.79 -4.66
C VAL A 85 -6.35 -7.58 -4.64
N SER A 86 -6.83 -6.46 -4.11
CA SER A 86 -8.23 -6.08 -4.01
C SER A 86 -8.68 -5.30 -5.25
N LYS A 87 -9.50 -5.92 -6.07
CA LYS A 87 -10.12 -5.27 -7.22
C LYS A 87 -10.98 -4.05 -6.85
N PRO A 88 -11.86 -4.12 -5.82
CA PRO A 88 -12.62 -2.96 -5.35
C PRO A 88 -11.74 -1.78 -4.93
N SER A 89 -10.61 -2.03 -4.27
CA SER A 89 -9.64 -0.99 -3.90
C SER A 89 -9.06 -0.29 -5.14
N LEU A 90 -8.67 -1.06 -6.15
CA LEU A 90 -8.16 -0.51 -7.41
C LEU A 90 -9.23 0.23 -8.21
N ASP A 91 -10.49 -0.23 -8.19
CA ASP A 91 -11.60 0.46 -8.84
C ASP A 91 -11.86 1.82 -8.20
N HIS A 92 -11.72 1.90 -6.87
CA HIS A 92 -11.80 3.18 -6.17
C HIS A 92 -10.64 4.11 -6.53
N HIS A 93 -9.41 3.59 -6.67
CA HIS A 93 -8.29 4.37 -7.20
C HIS A 93 -8.52 4.87 -8.63
N ARG A 94 -9.15 4.06 -9.51
CA ARG A 94 -9.54 4.50 -10.85
C ARG A 94 -10.51 5.66 -10.78
N TYR A 95 -11.54 5.57 -9.92
CA TYR A 95 -12.47 6.68 -9.68
C TYR A 95 -11.74 7.95 -9.25
N LEU A 96 -10.84 7.90 -8.27
CA LEU A 96 -10.08 9.06 -7.82
C LEU A 96 -9.13 9.59 -8.91
N ARG A 97 -8.43 8.69 -9.62
CA ARG A 97 -7.55 9.05 -10.72
C ARG A 97 -8.30 9.83 -11.80
N ASP A 98 -9.45 9.33 -12.22
CA ASP A 98 -10.24 9.94 -13.29
C ASP A 98 -10.87 11.25 -12.83
N ARG A 99 -11.37 11.32 -11.59
CA ARG A 99 -11.94 12.53 -10.98
C ARG A 99 -10.93 13.67 -10.88
N TYR A 100 -9.69 13.39 -10.53
CA TYR A 100 -8.64 14.39 -10.31
C TYR A 100 -7.64 14.50 -11.46
N GLY A 101 -7.83 13.73 -12.53
CA GLY A 101 -6.95 13.75 -13.71
C GLY A 101 -5.50 13.34 -13.40
N LEU A 102 -5.29 12.34 -12.54
CA LEU A 102 -3.96 11.90 -12.08
C LEU A 102 -3.26 11.08 -13.17
N LYS A 103 -2.65 11.77 -14.13
CA LYS A 103 -1.92 11.15 -15.26
C LYS A 103 -0.64 10.44 -14.82
N ASN A 104 -0.17 10.69 -13.62
CA ASN A 104 1.02 10.14 -13.02
C ASN A 104 0.76 8.89 -12.14
N LEU A 105 -0.45 8.32 -12.17
CA LEU A 105 -0.84 7.12 -11.41
C LEU A 105 -1.19 5.96 -12.33
N GLU A 106 -0.41 4.88 -12.23
CA GLU A 106 -0.61 3.59 -12.89
C GLU A 106 -1.06 2.54 -11.85
N LEU A 107 -2.03 1.68 -12.20
CA LEU A 107 -2.67 0.74 -11.28
C LEU A 107 -2.58 -0.68 -11.79
N HIS A 108 -2.12 -1.61 -10.95
CA HIS A 108 -1.96 -3.03 -11.28
C HIS A 108 -2.68 -3.92 -10.27
N HIS A 109 -3.46 -4.87 -10.76
CA HIS A 109 -4.03 -5.95 -9.95
C HIS A 109 -3.00 -7.08 -9.86
N LEU A 110 -2.13 -6.99 -8.87
CA LEU A 110 -0.93 -7.82 -8.77
C LEU A 110 -0.55 -8.00 -7.29
N PRO A 111 -0.19 -9.22 -6.85
CA PRO A 111 0.37 -9.41 -5.52
C PRO A 111 1.80 -8.86 -5.44
N VAL A 112 2.23 -8.49 -4.22
CA VAL A 112 3.56 -7.91 -3.97
C VAL A 112 4.68 -8.85 -4.44
N GLU A 113 4.50 -10.14 -4.26
CA GLU A 113 5.47 -11.19 -4.60
C GLU A 113 5.77 -11.27 -6.11
N GLU A 114 4.86 -10.76 -6.95
CA GLU A 114 4.98 -10.78 -8.41
C GLU A 114 5.41 -9.43 -9.01
N VAL A 115 5.81 -8.46 -8.19
CA VAL A 115 6.16 -7.08 -8.61
C VAL A 115 7.23 -7.02 -9.70
N GLU A 116 8.16 -7.96 -9.73
CA GLU A 116 9.22 -8.07 -10.76
C GLU A 116 8.66 -8.24 -12.19
N SER A 117 7.42 -8.75 -12.33
CA SER A 117 6.76 -8.89 -13.63
C SER A 117 6.51 -7.53 -14.33
N LEU A 118 6.50 -6.43 -13.56
CA LEU A 118 6.39 -5.07 -14.10
C LEU A 118 7.64 -4.62 -14.87
N LYS A 119 8.81 -5.23 -14.61
CA LYS A 119 10.11 -4.87 -15.22
C LYS A 119 10.44 -3.39 -15.04
N LEU A 120 10.17 -2.85 -13.87
CA LEU A 120 10.39 -1.47 -13.46
C LEU A 120 11.24 -1.44 -12.18
N ASP A 121 12.07 -0.40 -12.04
CA ASP A 121 12.83 -0.12 -10.84
C ASP A 121 12.40 1.21 -10.23
N PHE A 122 12.42 1.29 -8.89
CA PHE A 122 11.84 2.39 -8.14
C PHE A 122 12.86 3.11 -7.25
N ASP A 123 12.72 4.44 -7.15
CA ASP A 123 13.48 5.28 -6.21
C ASP A 123 12.92 5.14 -4.79
N LEU A 124 11.62 4.99 -4.66
CA LEU A 124 10.91 4.83 -3.38
C LEU A 124 9.87 3.73 -3.48
N ILE A 125 9.87 2.84 -2.50
CA ILE A 125 8.84 1.84 -2.33
C ILE A 125 8.11 2.15 -1.02
N ILE A 126 6.79 2.30 -1.09
CA ILE A 126 5.92 2.52 0.07
C ILE A 126 5.04 1.28 0.27
N SER A 127 5.09 0.67 1.46
CA SER A 127 4.24 -0.45 1.82
C SER A 127 3.74 -0.29 3.26
N THR A 128 2.47 0.06 3.41
CA THR A 128 1.89 0.45 4.69
C THR A 128 0.82 -0.54 5.13
N GLY A 129 1.13 -1.36 6.14
CA GLY A 129 0.16 -2.28 6.71
C GLY A 129 -0.14 -3.52 5.86
N VAL A 130 0.78 -3.94 4.98
CA VAL A 130 0.58 -4.97 3.96
C VAL A 130 1.39 -6.23 4.24
N LEU A 131 2.70 -6.09 4.35
CA LEU A 131 3.63 -7.23 4.31
C LEU A 131 3.42 -8.26 5.42
N HIS A 132 2.89 -7.87 6.58
CA HIS A 132 2.55 -8.78 7.67
C HIS A 132 1.30 -9.63 7.40
N HIS A 133 0.58 -9.39 6.29
CA HIS A 133 -0.52 -10.23 5.83
C HIS A 133 -0.09 -11.25 4.77
N LEU A 134 1.12 -11.15 4.24
CA LEU A 134 1.64 -12.12 3.28
C LEU A 134 1.84 -13.48 3.94
N ALA A 135 1.66 -14.55 3.17
CA ALA A 135 1.94 -15.91 3.63
C ALA A 135 3.43 -16.08 4.03
N ASP A 136 4.32 -15.40 3.32
CA ASP A 136 5.74 -15.30 3.64
C ASP A 136 6.24 -13.87 3.45
N LEU A 137 6.47 -13.19 4.57
CA LEU A 137 7.01 -11.83 4.63
C LEU A 137 8.37 -11.72 3.92
N VAL A 138 9.22 -12.75 4.03
CA VAL A 138 10.58 -12.73 3.48
C VAL A 138 10.53 -12.71 1.94
N ILE A 139 9.63 -13.48 1.35
CA ILE A 139 9.42 -13.50 -0.10
C ILE A 139 8.97 -12.12 -0.60
N GLY A 140 7.97 -11.53 0.06
CA GLY A 140 7.50 -10.19 -0.30
C GLY A 140 8.57 -9.12 -0.17
N MET A 141 9.31 -9.11 0.95
CA MET A 141 10.44 -8.17 1.14
C MET A 141 11.54 -8.35 0.09
N ALA A 142 11.87 -9.61 -0.24
CA ALA A 142 12.87 -9.90 -1.26
C ALA A 142 12.41 -9.44 -2.66
N ALA A 143 11.13 -9.63 -3.00
CA ALA A 143 10.57 -9.14 -4.26
C ALA A 143 10.66 -7.62 -4.37
N LEU A 144 10.28 -6.88 -3.31
CA LEU A 144 10.43 -5.43 -3.26
C LEU A 144 11.90 -4.99 -3.37
N GLY A 145 12.80 -5.70 -2.68
CA GLY A 145 14.24 -5.40 -2.73
C GLY A 145 14.85 -5.53 -4.13
N ARG A 146 14.34 -6.46 -4.96
CA ARG A 146 14.83 -6.66 -6.33
C ARG A 146 14.43 -5.57 -7.32
N VAL A 147 13.35 -4.85 -7.02
CA VAL A 147 12.87 -3.72 -7.85
C VAL A 147 13.22 -2.35 -7.24
N LEU A 148 13.95 -2.33 -6.14
CA LEU A 148 14.46 -1.12 -5.52
C LEU A 148 15.81 -0.74 -6.15
N ARG A 149 15.95 0.50 -6.61
CA ARG A 149 17.22 1.04 -7.13
C ARG A 149 18.30 1.01 -6.06
N PRO A 150 19.60 0.94 -6.41
CA PRO A 150 20.70 0.86 -5.44
C PRO A 150 20.73 2.00 -4.42
N ASP A 151 20.25 3.18 -4.77
CA ASP A 151 20.14 4.36 -3.91
C ASP A 151 18.68 4.69 -3.51
N GLY A 152 17.78 3.74 -3.75
CA GLY A 152 16.37 3.82 -3.41
C GLY A 152 16.11 3.57 -1.93
N VAL A 153 14.91 3.91 -1.50
CA VAL A 153 14.43 3.73 -0.12
C VAL A 153 13.16 2.91 -0.10
N ALA A 154 13.06 1.95 0.82
CA ALA A 154 11.83 1.26 1.15
C ALA A 154 11.27 1.81 2.47
N ALA A 155 10.13 2.47 2.39
CA ALA A 155 9.38 2.99 3.53
C ALA A 155 8.26 2.00 3.89
N VAL A 156 8.45 1.26 4.98
CA VAL A 156 7.60 0.14 5.34
C VAL A 156 7.00 0.35 6.72
N MET A 157 5.68 0.11 6.86
CA MET A 157 5.01 0.02 8.15
C MET A 157 4.50 -1.40 8.38
N LEU A 158 4.90 -1.97 9.50
CA LEU A 158 4.49 -3.30 9.96
C LEU A 158 3.86 -3.20 11.34
N TYR A 159 2.99 -4.15 11.64
CA TYR A 159 2.46 -4.27 12.99
C TYR A 159 3.51 -4.84 13.95
N ALA A 160 3.74 -4.14 15.04
CA ALA A 160 4.62 -4.63 16.10
C ALA A 160 3.88 -5.67 16.96
N ARG A 161 4.52 -6.80 17.20
CA ARG A 161 3.97 -7.91 18.01
C ARG A 161 3.41 -7.42 19.35
N TYR A 162 4.18 -6.65 20.10
CA TYR A 162 3.77 -6.16 21.42
C TYR A 162 2.76 -5.01 21.34
N GLY A 163 2.72 -4.24 20.27
CA GLY A 163 1.74 -3.18 20.06
C GLY A 163 0.32 -3.69 19.78
N ARG A 164 0.14 -4.99 19.52
CA ARG A 164 -1.16 -5.60 19.21
C ARG A 164 -1.68 -6.55 20.27
N LEU A 165 -1.07 -6.62 21.44
CA LEU A 165 -1.51 -7.50 22.54
C LEU A 165 -3.00 -7.34 22.84
N GLY A 166 -3.52 -6.11 22.94
CA GLY A 166 -4.95 -5.87 23.18
C GLY A 166 -5.85 -6.42 22.08
N VAL A 167 -5.43 -6.31 20.81
CA VAL A 167 -6.17 -6.88 19.66
C VAL A 167 -6.15 -8.40 19.72
N GLU A 168 -5.01 -9.01 20.00
CA GLU A 168 -4.85 -10.47 20.10
C GLU A 168 -5.68 -11.04 21.28
N MET A 169 -5.71 -10.33 22.41
CA MET A 169 -6.54 -10.70 23.55
C MET A 169 -8.03 -10.67 23.19
N LEU A 170 -8.52 -9.61 22.54
CA LEU A 170 -9.92 -9.53 22.10
C LEU A 170 -10.26 -10.61 21.07
N GLN A 171 -9.38 -10.85 20.11
CA GLN A 171 -9.55 -11.94 19.13
C GLN A 171 -9.57 -13.31 19.82
N GLY A 172 -8.79 -13.50 20.90
CA GLY A 172 -8.86 -14.68 21.76
C GLY A 172 -10.24 -14.85 22.40
N VAL A 173 -10.73 -13.81 23.05
CA VAL A 173 -12.06 -13.80 23.67
C VAL A 173 -13.17 -14.13 22.66
N PHE A 174 -13.15 -13.51 21.49
CA PHE A 174 -14.16 -13.77 20.45
C PHE A 174 -14.11 -15.23 19.96
N ARG A 175 -12.93 -15.80 19.78
CA ARG A 175 -12.78 -17.22 19.45
C ARG A 175 -13.34 -18.14 20.52
N ASP A 176 -13.04 -17.85 21.80
CA ASP A 176 -13.49 -18.65 22.95
C ASP A 176 -15.01 -18.57 23.10
N LEU A 177 -15.61 -17.42 22.75
CA LEU A 177 -17.08 -17.26 22.69
C LEU A 177 -17.71 -17.88 21.45
N GLY A 178 -16.94 -18.46 20.54
CA GLY A 178 -17.44 -19.07 19.31
C GLY A 178 -17.91 -18.06 18.25
N LEU A 179 -17.65 -16.77 18.45
CA LEU A 179 -18.02 -15.73 17.48
C LEU A 179 -17.19 -15.84 16.20
N ARG A 180 -17.85 -15.72 15.08
CA ARG A 180 -17.25 -15.80 13.74
C ARG A 180 -17.47 -14.50 12.97
N GLN A 181 -16.74 -14.30 11.92
CA GLN A 181 -16.85 -13.12 11.04
C GLN A 181 -18.23 -12.94 10.39
N SER A 182 -19.10 -13.95 10.48
CA SER A 182 -20.49 -13.91 10.00
C SER A 182 -21.47 -13.39 11.04
N ASP A 183 -21.07 -13.24 12.29
CA ASP A 183 -21.90 -12.84 13.42
C ASP A 183 -21.70 -11.35 13.75
#